data_553e94a622f44d7239f51eb1e7a6fb05
#
_entry.id   553e94a622f44d7239f51eb1e7a6fb05
#
_cell.length_a   1.000
_cell.length_b   1.000
_cell.length_c   1.000
_cell.angle_alpha   90.00
_cell.angle_beta   90.00
_cell.angle_gamma   90.00
#
_symmetry.space_group_name_H-M   'P 1'
#
loop_
_entity.id
_entity.type
_entity.pdbx_description
1 polymer ?
#
loop_
_entity_poly.entity_id
_entity_poly.type
_entity_poly.pdbx_seq_one_letter_code
_entity_poly.pdbx_strand_id
1 'polypeptide(L)'
;MTSQVRKPILISGAGPSSLLLARSLLRSSIPFLVFERDSSLSFRAQGYRLRLSTQGLDAIESVLSPDGFQKFWDTCGKTGGSKGFASINALTGEEIPEVTPQPESQKESPKGVGKEVLTSRDGKTVGISRGEMRSLFLEGCEPFIRFAHHVTGYRLTPTGVHAIFKDGTESIEGEMLIGGDGIYSRIAKQLSQGKLKTYDTGARGIHGKAPSTAFKGLGEGVWRIVDDSKPNGKVFVITNVRPGDMDDPNIDFGWTMGGQPGVIKPPNDDFAIIGRPAAEIAKSLSSNWHARLKPLFDHMDESEAAFWKITCSTPSGVPEWKNEPRVTVIGDAAHSMTPAGGIGANTGVRDSDLLGRLLGEAGGYKDGVTLTYEREMRVYASEAVRASYGMATKQFGVFIDESSPTVGS
;
A
#
# COMPACT_ATOMS: atom_id res chain seq x y z
N MET A 1 -21.84 34.91 22.28
CA MET A 1 -21.65 34.31 20.93
C MET A 1 -21.53 32.83 21.14
N THR A 2 -22.56 32.06 20.80
CA THR A 2 -22.53 30.61 20.84
C THR A 2 -21.56 30.18 19.76
N SER A 3 -20.42 29.62 20.13
CA SER A 3 -19.50 29.00 19.18
C SER A 3 -20.27 27.88 18.46
N GLN A 4 -20.60 28.10 17.21
CA GLN A 4 -21.23 27.09 16.38
C GLN A 4 -20.24 25.89 16.34
N VAL A 5 -20.67 24.77 16.89
CA VAL A 5 -19.84 23.54 16.89
C VAL A 5 -19.51 23.21 15.45
N ARG A 6 -18.25 23.21 15.10
CA ARG A 6 -17.78 22.97 13.75
C ARG A 6 -18.10 21.52 13.35
N LYS A 7 -18.67 21.33 12.16
CA LYS A 7 -18.90 20.00 11.61
C LYS A 7 -17.57 19.27 11.35
N PRO A 8 -17.47 17.95 11.57
CA PRO A 8 -16.22 17.22 11.34
C PRO A 8 -15.93 17.03 9.85
N ILE A 9 -14.66 16.79 9.53
CA ILE A 9 -14.25 16.17 8.27
C ILE A 9 -14.49 14.68 8.39
N LEU A 10 -15.22 14.09 7.43
CA LEU A 10 -15.49 12.66 7.36
C LEU A 10 -14.41 11.97 6.52
N ILE A 11 -13.92 10.82 6.97
CA ILE A 11 -12.92 10.02 6.27
C ILE A 11 -13.46 8.60 6.12
N SER A 12 -13.50 8.07 4.91
CA SER A 12 -13.86 6.69 4.61
C SER A 12 -12.61 5.82 4.52
N GLY A 13 -12.54 4.77 5.34
CA GLY A 13 -11.42 3.84 5.46
C GLY A 13 -10.39 4.26 6.51
N ALA A 14 -9.85 3.29 7.28
CA ALA A 14 -8.76 3.46 8.24
C ALA A 14 -7.46 2.79 7.75
N GLY A 15 -7.12 2.99 6.47
CA GLY A 15 -5.83 2.62 5.89
C GLY A 15 -4.70 3.56 6.33
N PRO A 16 -3.42 3.24 6.04
CA PRO A 16 -2.29 4.07 6.43
C PRO A 16 -2.43 5.55 6.02
N SER A 17 -2.84 5.82 4.79
CA SER A 17 -3.02 7.20 4.31
C SER A 17 -4.11 7.93 5.11
N SER A 18 -5.27 7.30 5.32
CA SER A 18 -6.36 7.90 6.09
C SER A 18 -5.99 8.17 7.54
N LEU A 19 -5.29 7.24 8.19
CA LEU A 19 -4.86 7.42 9.58
C LEU A 19 -3.78 8.49 9.72
N LEU A 20 -2.84 8.58 8.76
CA LEU A 20 -1.86 9.67 8.77
C LEU A 20 -2.53 11.02 8.55
N LEU A 21 -3.53 11.11 7.66
CA LEU A 21 -4.34 12.33 7.51
C LEU A 21 -5.10 12.66 8.79
N ALA A 22 -5.71 11.68 9.46
CA ALA A 22 -6.37 11.86 10.75
C ALA A 22 -5.41 12.43 11.81
N ARG A 23 -4.16 11.98 11.84
CA ARG A 23 -3.10 12.55 12.70
C ARG A 23 -2.81 14.02 12.38
N SER A 24 -2.78 14.37 11.09
CA SER A 24 -2.60 15.77 10.67
C SER A 24 -3.75 16.66 11.14
N LEU A 25 -5.00 16.17 10.97
CA LEU A 25 -6.19 16.89 11.43
C LEU A 25 -6.23 17.03 12.97
N LEU A 26 -5.88 15.96 13.70
CA LEU A 26 -5.78 15.98 15.15
C LEU A 26 -4.78 17.04 15.63
N ARG A 27 -3.59 17.07 15.02
CA ARG A 27 -2.55 18.06 15.33
C ARG A 27 -2.99 19.50 15.04
N SER A 28 -3.80 19.69 14.00
CA SER A 28 -4.36 20.99 13.63
C SER A 28 -5.63 21.35 14.38
N SER A 29 -6.08 20.52 15.34
CA SER A 29 -7.33 20.69 16.10
C SER A 29 -8.58 20.82 15.18
N ILE A 30 -8.57 20.15 14.03
CA ILE A 30 -9.69 20.09 13.09
C ILE A 30 -10.54 18.87 13.45
N PRO A 31 -11.85 19.03 13.75
CA PRO A 31 -12.73 17.90 14.05
C PRO A 31 -12.83 16.91 12.87
N PHE A 32 -12.76 15.61 13.14
CA PHE A 32 -12.92 14.57 12.14
C PHE A 32 -13.58 13.31 12.69
N LEU A 33 -14.10 12.47 11.79
CA LEU A 33 -14.54 11.10 12.05
C LEU A 33 -14.06 10.19 10.94
N VAL A 34 -13.57 9.01 11.31
CA VAL A 34 -13.15 7.97 10.37
C VAL A 34 -14.11 6.80 10.44
N PHE A 35 -14.58 6.33 9.29
CA PHE A 35 -15.46 5.17 9.15
C PHE A 35 -14.68 4.01 8.53
N GLU A 36 -14.54 2.90 9.26
CA GLU A 36 -13.84 1.71 8.80
C GLU A 36 -14.82 0.55 8.68
N ARG A 37 -14.77 -0.15 7.54
CA ARG A 37 -15.65 -1.31 7.27
C ARG A 37 -15.32 -2.54 8.13
N ASP A 38 -14.05 -2.73 8.45
CA ASP A 38 -13.60 -3.85 9.27
C ASP A 38 -14.06 -3.65 10.73
N SER A 39 -14.31 -4.74 11.45
CA SER A 39 -14.81 -4.69 12.82
C SER A 39 -13.74 -4.27 13.84
N SER A 40 -12.47 -4.37 13.47
CA SER A 40 -11.32 -3.94 14.28
C SER A 40 -10.10 -3.69 13.41
N LEU A 41 -9.06 -3.11 13.98
CA LEU A 41 -7.80 -2.86 13.28
C LEU A 41 -7.09 -4.16 12.86
N SER A 42 -7.23 -5.21 13.65
CA SER A 42 -6.59 -6.51 13.46
C SER A 42 -7.45 -7.53 12.71
N PHE A 43 -8.59 -7.11 12.14
CA PHE A 43 -9.55 -8.02 11.51
C PHE A 43 -8.98 -8.83 10.34
N ARG A 44 -7.95 -8.32 9.65
CA ARG A 44 -7.28 -9.00 8.53
C ARG A 44 -5.79 -9.11 8.78
N ALA A 45 -5.16 -10.11 8.16
CA ALA A 45 -3.70 -10.22 8.14
C ALA A 45 -3.04 -8.90 7.73
N GLN A 46 -2.11 -8.42 8.55
CA GLN A 46 -1.46 -7.11 8.40
C GLN A 46 0.04 -7.24 8.14
N GLY A 47 0.54 -8.50 7.96
CA GLY A 47 1.96 -8.82 8.00
C GLY A 47 2.80 -8.38 6.82
N TYR A 48 2.21 -7.91 5.70
CA TYR A 48 3.02 -7.50 4.56
C TYR A 48 3.77 -6.19 4.83
N ARG A 49 5.02 -6.17 4.37
CA ARG A 49 5.92 -5.03 4.58
C ARG A 49 5.74 -3.97 3.49
N LEU A 50 5.75 -2.74 3.93
CA LEU A 50 5.80 -1.56 3.09
C LEU A 50 7.24 -1.04 3.09
N ARG A 51 7.81 -0.82 1.92
CA ARG A 51 9.07 -0.11 1.77
C ARG A 51 8.80 1.39 1.80
N LEU A 52 9.64 2.11 2.53
CA LEU A 52 9.53 3.56 2.66
C LEU A 52 10.66 4.24 1.87
N SER A 53 10.29 5.16 0.99
CA SER A 53 11.21 6.05 0.29
C SER A 53 11.56 7.26 1.16
N THR A 54 12.57 8.02 0.78
CA THR A 54 12.89 9.31 1.41
C THR A 54 11.67 10.23 1.44
N GLN A 55 10.98 10.39 0.30
CA GLN A 55 9.78 11.22 0.21
C GLN A 55 8.62 10.74 1.10
N GLY A 56 8.44 9.41 1.22
CA GLY A 56 7.45 8.84 2.13
C GLY A 56 7.79 9.10 3.60
N LEU A 57 9.07 8.98 3.96
CA LEU A 57 9.56 9.30 5.32
C LEU A 57 9.42 10.79 5.63
N ASP A 58 9.74 11.67 4.68
CA ASP A 58 9.60 13.13 4.85
C ASP A 58 8.14 13.52 5.09
N ALA A 59 7.21 12.92 4.33
CA ALA A 59 5.77 13.12 4.51
C ALA A 59 5.27 12.63 5.89
N ILE A 60 5.77 11.50 6.38
CA ILE A 60 5.40 10.97 7.69
C ILE A 60 5.96 11.87 8.80
N GLU A 61 7.22 12.31 8.67
CA GLU A 61 7.88 13.19 9.64
C GLU A 61 7.19 14.56 9.74
N SER A 62 6.73 15.13 8.63
CA SER A 62 6.02 16.40 8.62
C SER A 62 4.71 16.36 9.42
N VAL A 63 4.04 15.20 9.41
CA VAL A 63 2.74 15.00 10.07
C VAL A 63 2.89 14.60 11.53
N LEU A 64 3.82 13.72 11.87
CA LEU A 64 3.98 13.23 13.24
C LEU A 64 4.69 14.28 14.12
N SER A 65 4.51 14.18 15.43
CA SER A 65 5.36 14.90 16.37
C SER A 65 6.79 14.34 16.34
N PRO A 66 7.81 15.08 16.80
CA PRO A 66 9.18 14.56 16.87
C PRO A 66 9.28 13.20 17.57
N ASP A 67 8.65 13.05 18.74
CA ASP A 67 8.63 11.80 19.50
C ASP A 67 7.85 10.70 18.75
N GLY A 68 6.74 11.04 18.11
CA GLY A 68 5.95 10.12 17.29
C GLY A 68 6.73 9.63 16.08
N PHE A 69 7.48 10.51 15.41
CA PHE A 69 8.34 10.13 14.30
C PHE A 69 9.53 9.28 14.76
N GLN A 70 10.14 9.61 15.89
CA GLN A 70 11.22 8.80 16.46
C GLN A 70 10.74 7.38 16.76
N LYS A 71 9.58 7.22 17.42
CA LYS A 71 8.94 5.92 17.68
C LYS A 71 8.68 5.16 16.37
N PHE A 72 8.15 5.86 15.35
CA PHE A 72 7.93 5.29 14.02
C PHE A 72 9.24 4.81 13.40
N TRP A 73 10.28 5.65 13.42
CA TRP A 73 11.60 5.33 12.88
C TRP A 73 12.24 4.13 13.58
N ASP A 74 12.13 4.04 14.91
CA ASP A 74 12.68 2.93 15.69
C ASP A 74 11.97 1.61 15.42
N THR A 75 10.68 1.65 15.12
CA THR A 75 9.89 0.47 14.72
C THR A 75 10.26 -0.03 13.31
N CYS A 76 10.76 0.86 12.43
CA CYS A 76 11.13 0.48 11.08
C CYS A 76 12.32 -0.48 11.06
N GLY A 77 12.22 -1.53 10.25
CA GLY A 77 13.38 -2.33 9.86
C GLY A 77 14.27 -1.56 8.90
N LYS A 78 15.60 -1.62 9.15
CA LYS A 78 16.62 -0.92 8.37
C LYS A 78 17.67 -1.92 7.91
N THR A 79 17.89 -2.02 6.60
CA THR A 79 18.86 -2.94 6.00
C THR A 79 19.91 -2.13 5.25
N GLY A 80 21.17 -2.56 5.31
CA GLY A 80 22.26 -1.90 4.59
C GLY A 80 21.99 -1.84 3.09
N GLY A 81 22.06 -0.63 2.48
CA GLY A 81 21.54 -0.34 1.16
C GLY A 81 22.50 -0.43 -0.02
N SER A 82 23.74 -0.88 0.18
CA SER A 82 24.76 -0.87 -0.89
C SER A 82 24.66 -2.03 -1.88
N LYS A 83 23.98 -3.11 -1.50
CA LYS A 83 23.68 -4.25 -2.39
C LYS A 83 22.22 -4.15 -2.77
N GLY A 84 21.91 -4.04 -4.06
CA GLY A 84 20.53 -4.14 -4.59
C GLY A 84 19.86 -5.45 -4.19
N PHE A 85 18.82 -5.85 -4.90
CA PHE A 85 18.26 -7.19 -4.73
C PHE A 85 19.28 -8.24 -5.13
N ALA A 86 19.66 -9.13 -4.20
CA ALA A 86 20.27 -10.38 -4.58
C ALA A 86 19.19 -11.35 -5.07
N SER A 87 19.41 -11.98 -6.21
CA SER A 87 18.44 -12.92 -6.80
C SER A 87 18.92 -14.35 -6.63
N ILE A 88 17.99 -15.27 -6.32
CA ILE A 88 18.25 -16.70 -6.15
C ILE A 88 17.32 -17.48 -7.07
N ASN A 89 17.87 -18.50 -7.75
CA ASN A 89 17.05 -19.49 -8.44
C ASN A 89 16.38 -20.40 -7.40
N ALA A 90 15.05 -20.50 -7.48
CA ALA A 90 14.27 -21.23 -6.49
C ALA A 90 14.56 -22.74 -6.50
N LEU A 91 14.91 -23.33 -7.65
CA LEU A 91 15.11 -24.78 -7.82
C LEU A 91 16.52 -25.21 -7.44
N THR A 92 17.55 -24.43 -7.84
CA THR A 92 18.95 -24.77 -7.58
C THR A 92 19.45 -24.19 -6.27
N GLY A 93 18.81 -23.15 -5.75
CA GLY A 93 19.27 -22.42 -4.57
C GLY A 93 20.50 -21.54 -4.81
N GLU A 94 20.97 -21.42 -6.05
CA GLU A 94 22.13 -20.64 -6.45
C GLU A 94 21.77 -19.16 -6.67
N GLU A 95 22.70 -18.27 -6.40
CA GLU A 95 22.52 -16.87 -6.74
C GLU A 95 22.52 -16.68 -8.26
N ILE A 96 21.57 -15.91 -8.75
CA ILE A 96 21.48 -15.50 -10.14
C ILE A 96 22.36 -14.26 -10.28
N PRO A 97 23.45 -14.31 -11.09
CA PRO A 97 24.28 -13.13 -11.31
C PRO A 97 23.45 -11.94 -11.80
N GLU A 98 23.67 -10.76 -11.25
CA GLU A 98 23.14 -9.54 -11.87
C GLU A 98 23.69 -9.45 -13.29
N VAL A 99 22.84 -9.55 -14.28
CA VAL A 99 23.19 -9.17 -15.64
C VAL A 99 23.38 -7.65 -15.60
N THR A 100 24.63 -7.20 -15.48
CA THR A 100 24.97 -5.80 -15.65
C THR A 100 24.55 -5.45 -17.08
N PRO A 101 23.62 -4.51 -17.31
CA PRO A 101 23.34 -4.06 -18.65
C PRO A 101 24.65 -3.51 -19.21
N GLN A 102 25.14 -4.07 -20.32
CA GLN A 102 26.23 -3.43 -21.06
C GLN A 102 25.79 -2.00 -21.39
N PRO A 103 26.70 -1.02 -21.38
CA PRO A 103 26.39 0.36 -21.67
C PRO A 103 26.09 0.53 -23.17
N GLU A 104 24.91 0.12 -23.61
CA GLU A 104 24.38 0.52 -24.90
C GLU A 104 23.60 1.82 -24.71
N SER A 105 24.22 2.87 -25.24
CA SER A 105 23.66 4.20 -25.48
C SER A 105 22.90 4.84 -24.30
N GLN A 106 23.54 5.82 -23.69
CA GLN A 106 22.93 6.88 -22.89
C GLN A 106 21.75 7.53 -23.63
N LYS A 107 20.59 6.89 -23.63
CA LYS A 107 19.32 7.58 -23.67
C LYS A 107 18.92 7.73 -22.22
N GLU A 108 18.89 8.98 -21.76
CA GLU A 108 18.54 9.40 -20.43
C GLU A 108 17.27 8.66 -19.97
N SER A 109 17.46 7.67 -19.10
CA SER A 109 16.37 7.13 -18.29
C SER A 109 15.87 8.29 -17.44
N PRO A 110 14.54 8.44 -17.23
CA PRO A 110 14.02 9.48 -16.35
C PRO A 110 14.75 9.38 -15.01
N LYS A 111 15.37 10.47 -14.57
CA LYS A 111 16.09 10.56 -13.30
C LYS A 111 15.18 9.99 -12.21
N GLY A 112 15.58 8.89 -11.55
CA GLY A 112 14.91 8.36 -10.37
C GLY A 112 14.50 6.89 -10.39
N VAL A 113 14.82 6.07 -11.39
CA VAL A 113 14.45 4.65 -11.46
C VAL A 113 15.69 3.77 -11.58
N GLY A 114 16.56 3.80 -10.56
CA GLY A 114 17.77 2.99 -10.45
C GLY A 114 18.00 2.49 -9.03
N LYS A 115 19.22 2.10 -8.71
CA LYS A 115 19.62 1.67 -7.36
C LYS A 115 19.22 2.64 -6.23
N GLU A 116 19.10 3.93 -6.53
CA GLU A 116 18.63 4.98 -5.61
C GLU A 116 17.20 4.77 -5.10
N VAL A 117 16.36 4.05 -5.85
CA VAL A 117 14.96 3.79 -5.48
C VAL A 117 14.83 2.82 -4.29
N LEU A 118 15.84 2.01 -4.02
CA LEU A 118 15.82 1.04 -2.91
C LEU A 118 16.31 1.64 -1.59
N THR A 119 17.12 2.67 -1.63
CA THR A 119 17.63 3.34 -0.43
C THR A 119 16.76 4.53 -0.05
N SER A 120 16.62 4.72 1.26
CA SER A 120 15.94 5.85 1.88
C SER A 120 16.97 6.70 2.62
N ARG A 121 16.66 7.12 3.82
CA ARG A 121 17.57 7.87 4.69
C ARG A 121 18.79 7.03 5.07
N ASP A 122 19.94 7.66 5.21
CA ASP A 122 21.22 7.07 5.65
C ASP A 122 21.71 5.92 4.74
N GLY A 123 21.33 5.92 3.47
CA GLY A 123 21.70 4.86 2.53
C GLY A 123 21.11 3.48 2.86
N LYS A 124 20.06 3.43 3.71
CA LYS A 124 19.41 2.19 4.15
C LYS A 124 18.10 1.95 3.41
N THR A 125 17.78 0.70 3.15
CA THR A 125 16.44 0.28 2.77
C THR A 125 15.58 0.22 4.04
N VAL A 126 14.52 1.03 4.09
CA VAL A 126 13.64 1.15 5.25
C VAL A 126 12.29 0.48 4.95
N GLY A 127 11.77 -0.25 5.90
CA GLY A 127 10.47 -0.90 5.76
C GLY A 127 9.78 -1.16 7.09
N ILE A 128 8.47 -1.21 7.05
CA ILE A 128 7.60 -1.46 8.21
C ILE A 128 6.46 -2.39 7.80
N SER A 129 5.92 -3.18 8.73
CA SER A 129 4.68 -3.91 8.44
C SER A 129 3.50 -2.94 8.33
N ARG A 130 2.53 -3.28 7.50
CA ARG A 130 1.31 -2.47 7.36
C ARG A 130 0.55 -2.35 8.68
N GLY A 131 0.55 -3.41 9.48
CA GLY A 131 -0.11 -3.44 10.79
C GLY A 131 0.54 -2.49 11.78
N GLU A 132 1.88 -2.54 11.93
CA GLU A 132 2.64 -1.62 12.78
C GLU A 132 2.43 -0.16 12.36
N MET A 133 2.51 0.11 11.05
CA MET A 133 2.28 1.45 10.51
C MET A 133 0.88 1.98 10.84
N ARG A 134 -0.16 1.14 10.70
CA ARG A 134 -1.53 1.52 11.08
C ARG A 134 -1.67 1.77 12.58
N SER A 135 -1.07 0.92 13.41
CA SER A 135 -1.10 1.09 14.88
C SER A 135 -0.46 2.39 15.32
N LEU A 136 0.71 2.73 14.76
CA LEU A 136 1.40 3.97 15.07
C LEU A 136 0.62 5.22 14.60
N PHE A 137 -0.03 5.16 13.44
CA PHE A 137 -0.83 6.28 12.96
C PHE A 137 -2.18 6.41 13.65
N LEU A 138 -2.68 5.33 14.26
CA LEU A 138 -3.93 5.33 15.02
C LEU A 138 -3.79 6.05 16.37
N GLU A 139 -2.60 6.05 16.97
CA GLU A 139 -2.37 6.61 18.32
C GLU A 139 -2.97 8.01 18.47
N GLY A 140 -3.86 8.16 19.46
CA GLY A 140 -4.59 9.40 19.75
C GLY A 140 -5.79 9.68 18.85
N CYS A 141 -6.01 8.87 17.79
CA CYS A 141 -7.16 8.98 16.89
C CYS A 141 -8.29 7.99 17.26
N GLU A 142 -8.07 7.06 18.19
CA GLU A 142 -8.99 5.97 18.54
C GLU A 142 -10.42 6.46 18.84
N PRO A 143 -10.64 7.55 19.61
CA PRO A 143 -11.98 8.04 19.93
C PRO A 143 -12.80 8.48 18.70
N PHE A 144 -12.12 8.77 17.60
CA PHE A 144 -12.71 9.29 16.37
C PHE A 144 -12.91 8.22 15.29
N ILE A 145 -12.54 6.96 15.56
CA ILE A 145 -12.73 5.85 14.61
C ILE A 145 -14.05 5.14 14.90
N ARG A 146 -14.79 4.85 13.84
CA ARG A 146 -16.03 4.06 13.86
C ARG A 146 -15.81 2.81 13.03
N PHE A 147 -15.50 1.69 13.70
CA PHE A 147 -15.39 0.37 13.08
C PHE A 147 -16.76 -0.19 12.68
N ALA A 148 -16.77 -1.19 11.81
CA ALA A 148 -17.97 -1.82 11.24
C ALA A 148 -18.90 -0.83 10.49
N HIS A 149 -18.38 0.27 10.00
CA HIS A 149 -19.10 1.27 9.22
C HIS A 149 -18.59 1.28 7.77
N HIS A 150 -19.25 0.52 6.90
CA HIS A 150 -18.89 0.42 5.49
C HIS A 150 -19.55 1.53 4.67
N VAL A 151 -18.78 2.54 4.28
CA VAL A 151 -19.24 3.63 3.42
C VAL A 151 -19.40 3.12 1.98
N THR A 152 -20.53 3.39 1.36
CA THR A 152 -20.88 2.96 0.00
C THR A 152 -21.21 4.11 -0.96
N GLY A 153 -21.20 5.34 -0.48
CA GLY A 153 -21.47 6.54 -1.25
C GLY A 153 -21.59 7.77 -0.37
N TYR A 154 -22.03 8.86 -0.96
CA TYR A 154 -22.26 10.12 -0.25
C TYR A 154 -23.42 10.89 -0.83
N ARG A 155 -23.98 11.78 -0.01
CA ARG A 155 -25.01 12.76 -0.39
C ARG A 155 -24.56 14.15 0.03
N LEU A 156 -24.54 15.06 -0.94
CA LEU A 156 -24.26 16.49 -0.68
C LEU A 156 -25.48 17.19 -0.10
N THR A 157 -25.22 18.18 0.73
CA THR A 157 -26.21 19.13 1.23
C THR A 157 -25.77 20.57 0.89
N PRO A 158 -26.59 21.57 1.06
CA PRO A 158 -26.17 22.96 0.86
C PRO A 158 -25.00 23.38 1.76
N THR A 159 -24.83 22.74 2.92
CA THR A 159 -23.86 23.12 3.96
C THR A 159 -22.83 22.05 4.29
N GLY A 160 -22.86 20.87 3.62
CA GLY A 160 -21.97 19.80 3.97
C GLY A 160 -22.17 18.54 3.12
N VAL A 161 -21.82 17.40 3.71
CA VAL A 161 -21.92 16.09 3.08
C VAL A 161 -22.24 15.02 4.14
N HIS A 162 -23.04 14.02 3.78
CA HIS A 162 -23.23 12.79 4.55
C HIS A 162 -22.55 11.61 3.85
N ALA A 163 -21.86 10.76 4.59
CA ALA A 163 -21.48 9.45 4.12
C ALA A 163 -22.69 8.51 4.21
N ILE A 164 -22.90 7.67 3.19
CA ILE A 164 -23.96 6.66 3.14
C ILE A 164 -23.34 5.31 3.46
N PHE A 165 -23.90 4.59 4.43
CA PHE A 165 -23.43 3.27 4.82
C PHE A 165 -24.12 2.14 4.05
N LYS A 166 -23.54 0.93 4.13
CA LYS A 166 -24.05 -0.26 3.42
C LYS A 166 -25.48 -0.64 3.79
N ASP A 167 -25.92 -0.34 5.00
CA ASP A 167 -27.29 -0.56 5.49
C ASP A 167 -28.28 0.53 5.06
N GLY A 168 -27.85 1.52 4.30
CA GLY A 168 -28.63 2.65 3.83
C GLY A 168 -28.77 3.81 4.82
N THR A 169 -28.21 3.70 6.01
CA THR A 169 -28.15 4.82 6.97
C THR A 169 -27.11 5.86 6.58
N GLU A 170 -27.21 7.06 7.13
CA GLU A 170 -26.29 8.16 6.87
C GLU A 170 -25.49 8.53 8.12
N SER A 171 -24.29 9.04 7.90
CA SER A 171 -23.50 9.66 8.97
C SER A 171 -24.13 10.99 9.45
N ILE A 172 -23.59 11.54 10.55
CA ILE A 172 -23.77 12.96 10.81
C ILE A 172 -23.27 13.78 9.62
N GLU A 173 -23.77 15.00 9.47
CA GLU A 173 -23.28 15.91 8.42
C GLU A 173 -21.86 16.38 8.72
N GLY A 174 -20.95 16.19 7.76
CA GLY A 174 -19.60 16.72 7.78
C GLY A 174 -19.44 17.96 6.92
N GLU A 175 -18.36 18.72 7.13
CA GLU A 175 -17.98 19.82 6.24
C GLU A 175 -17.44 19.29 4.91
N MET A 176 -16.76 18.13 4.95
CA MET A 176 -16.08 17.50 3.83
C MET A 176 -16.03 15.99 4.02
N LEU A 177 -15.96 15.21 2.93
CA LEU A 177 -15.72 13.77 2.93
C LEU A 177 -14.46 13.43 2.11
N ILE A 178 -13.60 12.59 2.69
CA ILE A 178 -12.38 12.12 2.07
C ILE A 178 -12.45 10.60 1.92
N GLY A 179 -12.42 10.12 0.67
CA GLY A 179 -12.41 8.70 0.34
C GLY A 179 -10.99 8.13 0.36
N GLY A 180 -10.64 7.39 1.42
CA GLY A 180 -9.41 6.63 1.58
C GLY A 180 -9.67 5.13 1.74
N ASP A 181 -10.75 4.63 1.13
CA ASP A 181 -11.33 3.29 1.27
C ASP A 181 -10.74 2.27 0.26
N GLY A 182 -9.63 2.62 -0.39
CA GLY A 182 -8.80 1.71 -1.17
C GLY A 182 -9.37 1.37 -2.54
N ILE A 183 -8.89 0.26 -3.11
CA ILE A 183 -9.14 -0.15 -4.51
C ILE A 183 -10.61 -0.39 -4.87
N TYR A 184 -11.48 -0.55 -3.89
CA TYR A 184 -12.92 -0.74 -4.08
C TYR A 184 -13.73 0.52 -3.77
N SER A 185 -13.10 1.70 -3.75
CA SER A 185 -13.71 2.95 -3.33
C SER A 185 -14.98 3.28 -4.12
N ARG A 186 -16.09 3.33 -3.41
CA ARG A 186 -17.36 3.82 -3.95
C ARG A 186 -17.40 5.34 -4.03
N ILE A 187 -16.68 6.00 -3.11
CA ILE A 187 -16.50 7.46 -3.14
C ILE A 187 -15.78 7.88 -4.42
N ALA A 188 -14.66 7.22 -4.76
CA ALA A 188 -13.91 7.50 -5.99
C ALA A 188 -14.77 7.31 -7.25
N LYS A 189 -15.55 6.21 -7.30
CA LYS A 189 -16.44 5.90 -8.42
C LYS A 189 -17.52 6.98 -8.60
N GLN A 190 -18.16 7.40 -7.50
CA GLN A 190 -19.20 8.42 -7.51
C GLN A 190 -18.63 9.80 -7.88
N LEU A 191 -17.55 10.24 -7.22
CA LEU A 191 -16.86 11.52 -7.43
C LEU A 191 -16.41 11.70 -8.87
N SER A 192 -15.74 10.68 -9.41
CA SER A 192 -15.15 10.75 -10.75
C SER A 192 -16.11 10.35 -11.86
N GLN A 193 -17.37 9.97 -11.55
CA GLN A 193 -18.33 9.41 -12.50
C GLN A 193 -17.75 8.20 -13.24
N GLY A 194 -17.01 7.35 -12.50
CA GLY A 194 -16.41 6.13 -13.02
C GLY A 194 -15.10 6.32 -13.81
N LYS A 195 -14.53 7.52 -13.87
CA LYS A 195 -13.23 7.75 -14.53
C LYS A 195 -12.07 7.17 -13.74
N LEU A 196 -12.11 7.21 -12.41
CA LEU A 196 -11.15 6.50 -11.56
C LEU A 196 -11.45 5.00 -11.62
N LYS A 197 -10.55 4.27 -12.26
CA LYS A 197 -10.65 2.82 -12.43
C LYS A 197 -9.45 2.14 -11.78
N THR A 198 -9.70 0.98 -11.19
CA THR A 198 -8.66 0.06 -10.74
C THR A 198 -8.82 -1.23 -11.53
N TYR A 199 -7.79 -1.63 -12.26
CA TYR A 199 -7.78 -2.82 -13.09
C TYR A 199 -7.24 -4.01 -12.32
N ASP A 200 -7.81 -5.18 -12.55
CA ASP A 200 -7.26 -6.47 -12.16
C ASP A 200 -6.22 -6.88 -13.21
N THR A 201 -4.96 -6.96 -12.80
CA THR A 201 -3.86 -7.28 -13.73
C THR A 201 -3.78 -8.76 -14.11
N GLY A 202 -4.59 -9.61 -13.51
CA GLY A 202 -4.47 -11.07 -13.65
C GLY A 202 -3.32 -11.67 -12.81
N ALA A 203 -2.36 -10.89 -12.38
CA ALA A 203 -1.31 -11.32 -11.47
C ALA A 203 -1.84 -11.42 -10.03
N ARG A 204 -1.24 -12.31 -9.25
CA ARG A 204 -1.67 -12.62 -7.87
C ARG A 204 -0.50 -12.63 -6.94
N GLY A 205 -0.76 -12.34 -5.67
CA GLY A 205 0.23 -12.41 -4.61
C GLY A 205 -0.26 -13.16 -3.39
N ILE A 206 0.68 -13.64 -2.61
CA ILE A 206 0.46 -14.23 -1.29
C ILE A 206 1.47 -13.59 -0.35
N HIS A 207 1.00 -13.05 0.77
CA HIS A 207 1.85 -12.65 1.87
C HIS A 207 1.93 -13.76 2.90
N GLY A 208 3.09 -13.89 3.53
CA GLY A 208 3.29 -14.73 4.67
C GLY A 208 4.42 -14.21 5.55
N LYS A 209 4.53 -14.75 6.74
CA LYS A 209 5.65 -14.52 7.65
C LYS A 209 6.11 -15.84 8.26
N ALA A 210 7.36 -15.87 8.68
CA ALA A 210 7.94 -17.00 9.40
C ALA A 210 8.94 -16.47 10.44
N PRO A 211 9.28 -17.27 11.48
CA PRO A 211 10.34 -16.91 12.42
C PRO A 211 11.63 -16.58 11.68
N SER A 212 12.39 -15.61 12.19
CA SER A 212 13.63 -15.15 11.57
C SER A 212 14.62 -16.29 11.30
N THR A 213 14.60 -17.32 12.17
CA THR A 213 15.44 -18.53 12.03
C THR A 213 15.18 -19.30 10.74
N ALA A 214 13.97 -19.19 10.15
CA ALA A 214 13.64 -19.82 8.87
C ALA A 214 14.41 -19.19 7.69
N PHE A 215 14.94 -17.97 7.86
CA PHE A 215 15.65 -17.23 6.81
C PHE A 215 17.17 -17.43 6.83
N LYS A 216 17.71 -18.25 7.74
CA LYS A 216 19.15 -18.55 7.83
C LYS A 216 19.75 -19.05 6.50
N GLY A 217 18.96 -19.81 5.74
CA GLY A 217 19.37 -20.26 4.42
C GLY A 217 19.59 -19.14 3.39
N LEU A 218 18.96 -17.99 3.55
CA LEU A 218 19.14 -16.82 2.68
C LEU A 218 20.32 -15.97 3.12
N GLY A 219 20.49 -15.78 4.43
CA GLY A 219 21.40 -14.76 4.97
C GLY A 219 20.77 -13.35 4.94
N GLU A 220 21.55 -12.38 5.43
CA GLU A 220 21.12 -10.99 5.51
C GLU A 220 21.02 -10.31 4.13
N GLY A 221 20.03 -9.44 3.96
CA GLY A 221 19.86 -8.65 2.74
C GLY A 221 18.44 -8.63 2.19
N VAL A 222 18.30 -7.98 1.03
CA VAL A 222 17.06 -7.97 0.28
C VAL A 222 17.14 -9.03 -0.82
N TRP A 223 16.28 -10.04 -0.73
CA TRP A 223 16.32 -11.21 -1.60
C TRP A 223 15.12 -11.27 -2.53
N ARG A 224 15.41 -11.66 -3.76
CA ARG A 224 14.41 -12.05 -4.75
C ARG A 224 14.63 -13.50 -5.15
N ILE A 225 13.72 -14.38 -4.79
CA ILE A 225 13.73 -15.79 -5.18
C ILE A 225 12.90 -15.90 -6.46
N VAL A 226 13.42 -16.57 -7.49
CA VAL A 226 12.74 -16.69 -8.80
C VAL A 226 12.57 -18.15 -9.16
N ASP A 227 11.34 -18.53 -9.47
CA ASP A 227 10.98 -19.83 -10.06
C ASP A 227 10.37 -19.60 -11.45
N ASP A 228 11.09 -19.98 -12.48
CA ASP A 228 10.67 -19.89 -13.88
C ASP A 228 10.29 -21.25 -14.50
N SER A 229 10.12 -22.27 -13.66
CA SER A 229 9.72 -23.62 -14.08
C SER A 229 8.22 -23.79 -14.28
N LYS A 230 7.40 -22.81 -13.91
CA LYS A 230 5.94 -22.95 -14.00
C LYS A 230 5.45 -22.81 -15.44
N PRO A 231 4.47 -23.64 -15.88
CA PRO A 231 4.04 -23.68 -17.28
C PRO A 231 3.52 -22.35 -17.84
N ASN A 232 2.94 -21.50 -16.97
CA ASN A 232 2.26 -20.28 -17.39
C ASN A 232 3.05 -19.00 -17.05
N GLY A 233 4.31 -19.11 -16.64
CA GLY A 233 5.13 -17.95 -16.30
C GLY A 233 5.92 -18.14 -14.99
N LYS A 234 6.31 -17.04 -14.38
CA LYS A 234 7.21 -17.04 -13.22
C LYS A 234 6.47 -16.81 -11.91
N VAL A 235 6.98 -17.46 -10.86
CA VAL A 235 6.71 -17.12 -9.47
C VAL A 235 7.96 -16.49 -8.87
N PHE A 236 7.81 -15.50 -8.06
CA PHE A 236 8.91 -14.88 -7.33
C PHE A 236 8.52 -14.63 -5.88
N VAL A 237 9.51 -14.61 -4.99
CA VAL A 237 9.34 -14.17 -3.61
C VAL A 237 10.32 -13.04 -3.33
N ILE A 238 9.84 -12.02 -2.65
CA ILE A 238 10.66 -10.91 -2.16
C ILE A 238 10.60 -10.92 -0.65
N THR A 239 11.77 -10.82 -0.02
CA THR A 239 11.90 -10.65 1.43
C THR A 239 13.09 -9.77 1.78
N ASN A 240 13.09 -9.24 2.99
CA ASN A 240 14.17 -8.43 3.54
C ASN A 240 14.57 -9.00 4.90
N VAL A 241 15.77 -9.57 4.96
CA VAL A 241 16.34 -10.20 6.16
C VAL A 241 17.28 -9.20 6.83
N ARG A 242 16.94 -8.80 8.06
CA ARG A 242 17.69 -7.77 8.79
C ARG A 242 18.94 -8.35 9.45
N PRO A 243 20.02 -7.58 9.48
CA PRO A 243 21.23 -7.95 10.21
C PRO A 243 20.94 -8.23 11.70
N GLY A 244 21.52 -9.30 12.22
CA GLY A 244 21.55 -9.62 13.64
C GLY A 244 20.27 -10.24 14.22
N ASP A 245 19.16 -10.29 13.46
CA ASP A 245 17.87 -10.77 13.98
C ASP A 245 17.63 -12.28 13.73
N MET A 246 18.48 -12.95 12.96
CA MET A 246 18.22 -14.32 12.49
C MET A 246 18.33 -15.40 13.57
N ASP A 247 18.87 -15.08 14.73
CA ASP A 247 19.02 -16.01 15.84
C ASP A 247 17.91 -15.89 16.90
N ASP A 248 17.07 -14.84 16.82
CA ASP A 248 15.95 -14.66 17.73
C ASP A 248 14.66 -15.27 17.15
N PRO A 249 14.16 -16.39 17.71
CA PRO A 249 12.96 -17.05 17.22
C PRO A 249 11.66 -16.27 17.50
N ASN A 250 11.72 -15.21 18.31
CA ASN A 250 10.56 -14.35 18.58
C ASN A 250 10.40 -13.23 17.56
N ILE A 251 11.37 -13.07 16.65
CA ILE A 251 11.30 -12.11 15.55
C ILE A 251 10.83 -12.81 14.30
N ASP A 252 9.75 -12.29 13.70
CA ASP A 252 9.25 -12.76 12.41
C ASP A 252 9.69 -11.86 11.27
N PHE A 253 10.02 -12.48 10.14
CA PHE A 253 10.17 -11.77 8.86
C PHE A 253 9.04 -12.10 7.90
N GLY A 254 8.55 -11.05 7.21
CA GLY A 254 7.58 -11.21 6.14
C GLY A 254 8.24 -11.53 4.80
N TRP A 255 7.53 -12.30 4.00
CA TRP A 255 7.82 -12.48 2.59
C TRP A 255 6.58 -12.22 1.73
N THR A 256 6.80 -11.82 0.50
CA THR A 256 5.74 -11.63 -0.50
C THR A 256 6.03 -12.49 -1.71
N MET A 257 5.17 -13.48 -1.94
CA MET A 257 5.15 -14.28 -3.17
C MET A 257 4.29 -13.56 -4.21
N GLY A 258 4.75 -13.47 -5.44
CA GLY A 258 3.99 -12.97 -6.57
C GLY A 258 4.11 -13.89 -7.76
N GLY A 259 3.05 -13.97 -8.57
CA GLY A 259 3.05 -14.72 -9.82
C GLY A 259 2.59 -13.86 -10.99
N GLN A 260 3.14 -14.16 -12.17
CA GLN A 260 2.68 -13.58 -13.43
C GLN A 260 1.19 -13.92 -13.67
N PRO A 261 0.48 -13.20 -14.56
CA PRO A 261 -0.93 -13.47 -14.83
C PRO A 261 -1.19 -14.95 -15.14
N GLY A 262 -2.16 -15.55 -14.44
CA GLY A 262 -2.55 -16.94 -14.62
C GLY A 262 -1.68 -18.02 -13.96
N VAL A 263 -0.56 -17.64 -13.30
CA VAL A 263 0.33 -18.61 -12.62
C VAL A 263 -0.22 -19.00 -11.25
N ILE A 264 -0.57 -18.03 -10.43
CA ILE A 264 -1.19 -18.27 -9.13
C ILE A 264 -2.70 -18.20 -9.30
N LYS A 265 -3.38 -19.31 -9.05
CA LYS A 265 -4.84 -19.40 -9.15
C LYS A 265 -5.42 -19.61 -7.75
N PRO A 266 -6.47 -18.87 -7.39
CA PRO A 266 -7.22 -19.21 -6.17
C PRO A 266 -7.96 -20.53 -6.36
N PRO A 267 -8.29 -21.26 -5.28
CA PRO A 267 -9.03 -22.51 -5.35
C PRO A 267 -10.48 -22.32 -5.82
N ASN A 268 -10.97 -21.10 -5.77
CA ASN A 268 -12.28 -20.64 -6.27
C ASN A 268 -12.12 -19.18 -6.71
N ASP A 269 -13.20 -18.52 -7.09
CA ASP A 269 -13.19 -17.09 -7.46
C ASP A 269 -13.12 -16.14 -6.23
N ASP A 270 -12.90 -16.70 -5.03
CA ASP A 270 -12.72 -15.90 -3.83
C ASP A 270 -11.29 -15.34 -3.76
N PHE A 271 -11.21 -14.02 -3.74
CA PHE A 271 -9.96 -13.28 -3.66
C PHE A 271 -9.72 -12.69 -2.26
N ALA A 272 -10.48 -13.12 -1.27
CA ALA A 272 -10.33 -12.76 0.13
C ALA A 272 -9.78 -13.93 0.97
N ILE A 273 -9.04 -14.84 0.35
CA ILE A 273 -8.49 -16.04 1.00
C ILE A 273 -7.41 -15.63 1.97
N ILE A 274 -7.60 -15.97 3.25
CA ILE A 274 -6.67 -15.72 4.34
C ILE A 274 -6.41 -16.99 5.14
N GLY A 275 -5.32 -16.99 5.91
CA GLY A 275 -4.97 -18.11 6.77
C GLY A 275 -4.53 -19.35 6.00
N ARG A 276 -4.81 -20.51 6.57
CA ARG A 276 -4.35 -21.80 6.06
C ARG A 276 -4.60 -22.04 4.55
N PRO A 277 -5.75 -21.72 3.97
CA PRO A 277 -5.95 -21.90 2.53
C PRO A 277 -4.97 -21.08 1.66
N ALA A 278 -4.62 -19.87 2.08
CA ALA A 278 -3.60 -19.05 1.38
C ALA A 278 -2.18 -19.64 1.58
N ALA A 279 -1.88 -20.13 2.78
CA ALA A 279 -0.61 -20.80 3.06
C ALA A 279 -0.42 -22.07 2.24
N GLU A 280 -1.46 -22.88 2.08
CA GLU A 280 -1.41 -24.12 1.29
C GLU A 280 -1.09 -23.84 -0.20
N ILE A 281 -1.59 -22.75 -0.76
CA ILE A 281 -1.24 -22.34 -2.12
C ILE A 281 0.27 -22.01 -2.20
N ALA A 282 0.81 -21.24 -1.26
CA ALA A 282 2.22 -20.89 -1.24
C ALA A 282 3.12 -22.13 -1.06
N LYS A 283 2.77 -23.04 -0.16
CA LYS A 283 3.47 -24.31 0.06
C LYS A 283 3.44 -25.21 -1.20
N SER A 284 2.31 -25.30 -1.85
CA SER A 284 2.19 -26.06 -3.11
C SER A 284 3.08 -25.50 -4.21
N LEU A 285 3.11 -24.16 -4.38
CA LEU A 285 3.94 -23.51 -5.38
C LEU A 285 5.45 -23.70 -5.13
N SER A 286 5.87 -23.76 -3.87
CA SER A 286 7.26 -23.90 -3.44
C SER A 286 7.69 -25.35 -3.15
N SER A 287 6.83 -26.34 -3.38
CA SER A 287 7.07 -27.75 -3.03
C SER A 287 8.39 -28.33 -3.58
N ASN A 288 8.77 -27.92 -4.80
CA ASN A 288 9.98 -28.38 -5.50
C ASN A 288 11.18 -27.42 -5.34
N TRP A 289 11.07 -26.43 -4.47
CA TRP A 289 12.13 -25.46 -4.28
C TRP A 289 13.30 -26.08 -3.51
N HIS A 290 14.48 -25.51 -3.69
CA HIS A 290 15.70 -25.96 -3.04
C HIS A 290 15.56 -25.96 -1.50
N ALA A 291 16.19 -26.95 -0.83
CA ALA A 291 16.04 -27.18 0.61
C ALA A 291 16.37 -25.95 1.47
N ARG A 292 17.30 -25.07 1.05
CA ARG A 292 17.64 -23.84 1.77
C ARG A 292 16.49 -22.82 1.85
N LEU A 293 15.47 -22.93 0.99
CA LEU A 293 14.35 -21.99 0.88
C LEU A 293 13.07 -22.55 1.53
N LYS A 294 12.97 -23.87 1.68
CA LYS A 294 11.76 -24.52 2.23
C LYS A 294 11.36 -24.03 3.62
N PRO A 295 12.30 -23.76 4.56
CA PRO A 295 11.92 -23.30 5.90
C PRO A 295 11.03 -22.05 5.91
N LEU A 296 11.11 -21.18 4.90
CA LEU A 296 10.26 -19.99 4.79
C LEU A 296 8.77 -20.34 4.73
N PHE A 297 8.45 -21.50 4.13
CA PHE A 297 7.08 -21.98 3.92
C PHE A 297 6.69 -23.05 4.92
N ASP A 298 7.63 -23.93 5.31
CA ASP A 298 7.36 -25.02 6.26
C ASP A 298 7.12 -24.48 7.67
N HIS A 299 7.82 -23.41 8.07
CA HIS A 299 7.71 -22.79 9.39
C HIS A 299 6.86 -21.50 9.39
N MET A 300 6.16 -21.21 8.29
CA MET A 300 5.34 -19.99 8.21
C MET A 300 4.18 -20.01 9.22
N ASP A 301 3.82 -18.85 9.72
CA ASP A 301 2.56 -18.65 10.42
C ASP A 301 1.41 -18.68 9.42
N GLU A 302 0.71 -19.81 9.35
CA GLU A 302 -0.38 -20.01 8.40
C GLU A 302 -1.54 -19.03 8.64
N SER A 303 -1.75 -18.61 9.90
CA SER A 303 -2.86 -17.70 10.24
C SER A 303 -2.67 -16.29 9.65
N GLU A 304 -1.43 -15.89 9.42
CA GLU A 304 -1.06 -14.59 8.84
C GLU A 304 -0.94 -14.61 7.31
N ALA A 305 -1.14 -15.76 6.68
CA ALA A 305 -1.11 -15.84 5.23
C ALA A 305 -2.31 -15.11 4.62
N ALA A 306 -2.06 -14.36 3.54
CA ALA A 306 -3.11 -13.65 2.82
C ALA A 306 -2.86 -13.69 1.31
N PHE A 307 -3.87 -14.11 0.57
CA PHE A 307 -3.93 -14.05 -0.89
C PHE A 307 -4.53 -12.71 -1.33
N TRP A 308 -4.00 -12.12 -2.39
CA TRP A 308 -4.47 -10.83 -2.88
C TRP A 308 -4.30 -10.68 -4.39
N LYS A 309 -5.14 -9.82 -4.97
CA LYS A 309 -5.02 -9.39 -6.37
C LYS A 309 -3.94 -8.33 -6.51
N ILE A 310 -3.13 -8.44 -7.54
CA ILE A 310 -2.27 -7.34 -7.98
C ILE A 310 -3.10 -6.45 -8.89
N THR A 311 -3.28 -5.21 -8.48
CA THR A 311 -4.10 -4.23 -9.18
C THR A 311 -3.29 -3.01 -9.59
N CYS A 312 -3.80 -2.25 -10.53
CA CYS A 312 -3.25 -0.97 -10.93
C CYS A 312 -4.37 -0.04 -11.40
N SER A 313 -4.27 1.24 -11.10
CA SER A 313 -5.12 2.25 -11.73
C SER A 313 -4.74 2.45 -13.19
N THR A 314 -5.41 3.37 -13.88
CA THR A 314 -5.16 3.64 -15.31
C THR A 314 -3.68 3.89 -15.58
N PRO A 315 -3.00 3.08 -16.43
CA PRO A 315 -1.55 3.16 -16.62
C PRO A 315 -1.01 4.51 -17.09
N SER A 316 -1.84 5.29 -17.79
CA SER A 316 -1.46 6.63 -18.24
C SER A 316 -1.41 7.68 -17.11
N GLY A 317 -1.88 7.33 -15.92
CA GLY A 317 -1.89 8.19 -14.74
C GLY A 317 -3.31 8.46 -14.22
N VAL A 318 -3.40 9.36 -13.25
CA VAL A 318 -4.65 9.75 -12.60
C VAL A 318 -5.48 10.65 -13.53
N PRO A 319 -6.70 10.23 -13.94
CA PRO A 319 -7.52 11.01 -14.85
C PRO A 319 -8.05 12.29 -14.18
N GLU A 320 -8.50 13.23 -15.00
CA GLU A 320 -9.21 14.41 -14.50
C GLU A 320 -10.71 14.13 -14.34
N TRP A 321 -11.27 14.65 -13.24
CA TRP A 321 -12.70 14.70 -12.99
C TRP A 321 -13.15 16.11 -12.59
N LYS A 322 -14.44 16.35 -12.62
CA LYS A 322 -14.99 17.63 -12.16
C LYS A 322 -14.78 17.73 -10.64
N ASN A 323 -14.04 18.75 -10.22
CA ASN A 323 -13.81 18.96 -8.79
C ASN A 323 -15.13 19.16 -8.04
N GLU A 324 -15.26 18.49 -6.91
CA GLU A 324 -16.30 18.67 -5.91
C GLU A 324 -15.66 19.30 -4.66
N PRO A 325 -16.01 20.53 -4.30
CA PRO A 325 -15.35 21.24 -3.20
C PRO A 325 -15.37 20.51 -1.87
N ARG A 326 -16.40 19.66 -1.64
CA ARG A 326 -16.60 18.96 -0.36
C ARG A 326 -16.21 17.51 -0.37
N VAL A 327 -15.76 16.96 -1.50
CA VAL A 327 -15.38 15.54 -1.60
C VAL A 327 -14.09 15.38 -2.38
N THR A 328 -13.17 14.60 -1.84
CA THR A 328 -11.96 14.19 -2.57
C THR A 328 -11.53 12.77 -2.16
N VAL A 329 -10.46 12.25 -2.77
CA VAL A 329 -9.96 10.89 -2.55
C VAL A 329 -8.45 10.87 -2.37
N ILE A 330 -7.94 9.90 -1.59
CA ILE A 330 -6.53 9.71 -1.27
C ILE A 330 -6.10 8.25 -1.44
N GLY A 331 -4.82 8.02 -1.64
CA GLY A 331 -4.22 6.69 -1.67
C GLY A 331 -4.77 5.81 -2.78
N ASP A 332 -4.93 4.52 -2.50
CA ASP A 332 -5.37 3.54 -3.49
C ASP A 332 -6.77 3.80 -4.07
N ALA A 333 -7.57 4.64 -3.44
CA ALA A 333 -8.85 5.09 -4.00
C ALA A 333 -8.66 6.00 -5.23
N ALA A 334 -7.54 6.73 -5.29
CA ALA A 334 -7.21 7.62 -6.39
C ALA A 334 -6.22 6.99 -7.39
N HIS A 335 -5.22 6.26 -6.90
CA HIS A 335 -4.04 5.87 -7.69
C HIS A 335 -3.43 4.54 -7.25
N SER A 336 -4.25 3.50 -7.13
CA SER A 336 -3.77 2.13 -6.84
C SER A 336 -2.63 1.74 -7.78
N MET A 337 -1.60 1.11 -7.23
CA MET A 337 -0.38 0.73 -7.95
C MET A 337 -0.05 -0.74 -7.72
N THR A 338 0.68 -1.31 -8.66
CA THR A 338 1.27 -2.63 -8.46
C THR A 338 2.32 -2.59 -7.35
N PRO A 339 2.70 -3.73 -6.75
CA PRO A 339 3.76 -3.74 -5.75
C PRO A 339 5.16 -3.46 -6.34
N ALA A 340 5.28 -3.40 -7.67
CA ALA A 340 6.55 -3.12 -8.34
C ALA A 340 7.10 -1.75 -7.90
N GLY A 341 8.34 -1.76 -7.43
CA GLY A 341 9.01 -0.57 -6.92
C GLY A 341 8.62 -0.15 -5.49
N GLY A 342 7.55 -0.71 -4.89
CA GLY A 342 7.11 -0.35 -3.54
C GLY A 342 6.69 1.12 -3.39
N ILE A 343 6.05 1.70 -4.41
CA ILE A 343 5.80 3.15 -4.52
C ILE A 343 4.44 3.52 -3.89
N GLY A 344 3.44 2.64 -3.96
CA GLY A 344 2.04 2.97 -3.63
C GLY A 344 1.84 3.58 -2.25
N ALA A 345 2.34 2.93 -1.19
CA ALA A 345 2.21 3.45 0.17
C ALA A 345 2.88 4.82 0.35
N ASN A 346 4.04 5.02 -0.30
CA ASN A 346 4.76 6.30 -0.26
C ASN A 346 3.95 7.42 -0.92
N THR A 347 3.28 7.13 -2.03
CA THR A 347 2.39 8.09 -2.69
C THR A 347 1.18 8.41 -1.81
N GLY A 348 0.59 7.40 -1.17
CA GLY A 348 -0.56 7.61 -0.29
C GLY A 348 -0.26 8.41 0.98
N VAL A 349 0.94 8.28 1.59
CA VAL A 349 1.30 9.13 2.73
C VAL A 349 1.63 10.58 2.29
N ARG A 350 2.10 10.78 1.06
CA ARG A 350 2.24 12.13 0.47
C ARG A 350 0.90 12.83 0.29
N ASP A 351 -0.15 12.08 -0.09
CA ASP A 351 -1.52 12.63 -0.13
C ASP A 351 -1.94 13.16 1.24
N SER A 352 -1.65 12.38 2.27
CA SER A 352 -2.02 12.73 3.66
C SER A 352 -1.30 13.96 4.15
N ASP A 353 -0.01 14.09 3.84
CA ASP A 353 0.79 15.28 4.14
C ASP A 353 0.26 16.50 3.40
N LEU A 354 0.12 16.41 2.07
CA LEU A 354 -0.34 17.52 1.23
C LEU A 354 -1.75 18.00 1.64
N LEU A 355 -2.72 17.09 1.72
CA LEU A 355 -4.10 17.44 2.06
C LEU A 355 -4.21 17.92 3.50
N GLY A 356 -3.48 17.26 4.42
CA GLY A 356 -3.43 17.65 5.84
C GLY A 356 -2.86 19.04 6.03
N ARG A 357 -1.80 19.39 5.32
CA ARG A 357 -1.20 20.74 5.33
C ARG A 357 -2.17 21.78 4.79
N LEU A 358 -2.78 21.54 3.63
CA LEU A 358 -3.75 22.48 3.04
C LEU A 358 -4.95 22.72 3.94
N LEU A 359 -5.48 21.66 4.58
CA LEU A 359 -6.57 21.78 5.56
C LEU A 359 -6.10 22.50 6.83
N GLY A 360 -4.90 22.23 7.30
CA GLY A 360 -4.31 22.92 8.46
C GLY A 360 -4.15 24.42 8.24
N GLU A 361 -3.57 24.82 7.10
CA GLU A 361 -3.39 26.22 6.70
C GLU A 361 -4.74 26.95 6.53
N ALA A 362 -5.74 26.25 5.99
CA ALA A 362 -7.10 26.80 5.86
C ALA A 362 -7.88 26.81 7.18
N GLY A 363 -7.36 26.13 8.21
CA GLY A 363 -8.05 25.87 9.46
C GLY A 363 -9.25 24.92 9.29
N GLY A 364 -9.27 24.02 8.30
CA GLY A 364 -10.27 23.01 7.93
C GLY A 364 -10.84 23.21 6.54
N TYR A 365 -12.09 22.81 6.30
CA TYR A 365 -12.71 22.98 4.99
C TYR A 365 -12.72 24.45 4.55
N LYS A 366 -12.29 24.66 3.31
CA LYS A 366 -12.39 25.92 2.59
C LYS A 366 -12.49 25.63 1.10
N ASP A 367 -13.29 26.39 0.39
CA ASP A 367 -13.38 26.28 -1.06
C ASP A 367 -12.00 26.43 -1.73
N GLY A 368 -11.73 25.55 -2.70
CA GLY A 368 -10.47 25.50 -3.43
C GLY A 368 -9.42 24.55 -2.82
N VAL A 369 -9.57 24.08 -1.58
CA VAL A 369 -8.62 23.12 -0.97
C VAL A 369 -8.59 21.82 -1.78
N THR A 370 -9.73 21.23 -2.10
CA THR A 370 -9.80 20.00 -2.92
C THR A 370 -9.21 20.19 -4.30
N LEU A 371 -9.50 21.33 -4.95
CA LEU A 371 -8.97 21.65 -6.28
C LEU A 371 -7.44 21.76 -6.28
N THR A 372 -6.88 22.44 -5.29
CA THR A 372 -5.42 22.56 -5.12
C THR A 372 -4.78 21.22 -4.87
N TYR A 373 -5.33 20.45 -3.92
CA TYR A 373 -4.87 19.10 -3.62
C TYR A 373 -4.90 18.19 -4.85
N GLU A 374 -6.05 18.08 -5.54
CA GLU A 374 -6.22 17.19 -6.68
C GLU A 374 -5.30 17.55 -7.85
N ARG A 375 -5.04 18.84 -8.08
CA ARG A 375 -4.10 19.28 -9.12
C ARG A 375 -2.68 18.82 -8.82
N GLU A 376 -2.20 19.02 -7.59
CA GLU A 376 -0.84 18.65 -7.19
C GLU A 376 -0.70 17.11 -7.09
N MET A 377 -1.66 16.44 -6.46
CA MET A 377 -1.69 14.98 -6.35
C MET A 377 -1.63 14.33 -7.73
N ARG A 378 -2.40 14.82 -8.70
CA ARG A 378 -2.46 14.26 -10.04
C ARG A 378 -1.10 14.23 -10.74
N VAL A 379 -0.23 15.22 -10.49
CA VAL A 379 1.11 15.26 -11.07
C VAL A 379 1.96 14.11 -10.54
N TYR A 380 2.23 14.09 -9.23
CA TYR A 380 3.16 13.10 -8.67
C TYR A 380 2.59 11.68 -8.66
N ALA A 381 1.28 11.53 -8.47
CA ALA A 381 0.66 10.22 -8.47
C ALA A 381 0.62 9.62 -9.88
N SER A 382 0.42 10.42 -10.93
CA SER A 382 0.52 9.93 -12.31
C SER A 382 1.92 9.45 -12.67
N GLU A 383 2.95 10.16 -12.23
CA GLU A 383 4.35 9.71 -12.40
C GLU A 383 4.59 8.39 -11.68
N ALA A 384 4.12 8.27 -10.44
CA ALA A 384 4.25 7.07 -9.63
C ALA A 384 3.51 5.86 -10.25
N VAL A 385 2.28 6.06 -10.74
CA VAL A 385 1.51 5.01 -11.44
C VAL A 385 2.24 4.53 -12.69
N ARG A 386 2.71 5.45 -13.55
CA ARG A 386 3.46 5.08 -14.77
C ARG A 386 4.73 4.30 -14.44
N ALA A 387 5.48 4.74 -13.43
CA ALA A 387 6.70 4.07 -13.00
C ALA A 387 6.40 2.66 -12.46
N SER A 388 5.42 2.50 -11.58
CA SER A 388 4.99 1.22 -11.04
C SER A 388 4.51 0.27 -12.14
N TYR A 389 3.67 0.74 -13.05
CA TYR A 389 3.16 -0.04 -14.17
C TYR A 389 4.30 -0.48 -15.11
N GLY A 390 5.20 0.42 -15.49
CA GLY A 390 6.34 0.09 -16.36
C GLY A 390 7.28 -0.96 -15.74
N MET A 391 7.48 -0.91 -14.42
CA MET A 391 8.21 -1.96 -13.70
C MET A 391 7.42 -3.28 -13.68
N ALA A 392 6.12 -3.24 -13.43
CA ALA A 392 5.27 -4.43 -13.39
C ALA A 392 5.19 -5.12 -14.75
N THR A 393 5.13 -4.38 -15.84
CA THR A 393 5.18 -4.93 -17.21
C THR A 393 6.45 -5.75 -17.42
N LYS A 394 7.60 -5.22 -16.99
CA LYS A 394 8.90 -5.90 -17.14
C LYS A 394 9.06 -7.09 -16.19
N GLN A 395 8.64 -6.95 -14.94
CA GLN A 395 8.89 -7.95 -13.90
C GLN A 395 7.82 -9.04 -13.85
N PHE A 396 6.55 -8.68 -14.09
CA PHE A 396 5.39 -9.55 -13.89
C PHE A 396 4.64 -9.85 -15.18
N GLY A 397 5.06 -9.30 -16.33
CA GLY A 397 4.35 -9.49 -17.59
C GLY A 397 2.92 -8.93 -17.56
N VAL A 398 2.67 -7.92 -16.75
CA VAL A 398 1.35 -7.29 -16.62
C VAL A 398 1.08 -6.42 -17.83
N PHE A 399 -0.11 -6.59 -18.40
CA PHE A 399 -0.63 -5.75 -19.47
C PHE A 399 -2.04 -5.27 -19.12
N ILE A 400 -2.33 -4.00 -19.31
CA ILE A 400 -3.64 -3.39 -19.06
C ILE A 400 -4.03 -2.58 -20.29
N ASP A 401 -5.23 -2.83 -20.78
CA ASP A 401 -5.90 -2.09 -21.84
C ASP A 401 -7.36 -1.79 -21.46
N GLU A 402 -8.12 -1.23 -22.40
CA GLU A 402 -9.52 -0.87 -22.19
C GLU A 402 -10.44 -2.07 -21.92
N SER A 403 -10.06 -3.26 -22.37
CA SER A 403 -10.80 -4.53 -22.18
C SER A 403 -10.47 -5.20 -20.85
N SER A 404 -9.42 -4.76 -20.16
CA SER A 404 -8.97 -5.34 -18.90
C SER A 404 -10.03 -5.21 -17.81
N PRO A 405 -10.30 -6.28 -17.03
CA PRO A 405 -11.33 -6.27 -16.01
C PRO A 405 -11.01 -5.24 -14.91
N THR A 406 -12.04 -4.55 -14.43
CA THR A 406 -11.92 -3.62 -13.31
C THR A 406 -12.38 -4.26 -12.01
N VAL A 407 -11.79 -3.87 -10.89
CA VAL A 407 -12.24 -4.27 -9.55
C VAL A 407 -13.46 -3.46 -9.14
N GLY A 408 -14.47 -4.14 -8.58
CA GLY A 408 -15.67 -3.48 -8.06
C GLY A 408 -16.64 -3.01 -9.15
N SER A 409 -16.53 -3.55 -10.37
CA SER A 409 -17.55 -3.42 -11.44
C SER A 409 -18.75 -4.30 -11.19
#